data_9a8f785818e4929e29089b400a32ba68
#
_entry.id   9a8f785818e4929e29089b400a32ba68
#
_cell.length_a   1.000
_cell.length_b   1.000
_cell.length_c   1.000
_cell.angle_alpha   90.00
_cell.angle_beta   90.00
_cell.angle_gamma   90.00
#
_symmetry.space_group_name_H-M   'P 1'
#
loop_
_entity.id
_entity.type
_entity.pdbx_description
1 polymer ?
#
loop_
_entity_poly.entity_id
_entity_poly.type
_entity_poly.pdbx_seq_one_letter_code
_entity_poly.pdbx_strand_id
1 'polypeptide(L)'
;MSKPQYCNSLTQFSRLKTREVMVGSVGVGGDNPIRIQSMTTTDTMDTMATVEQSIRMIDAGCEIVRITAPSKKEAENLQNIKDELAKRGYNTPLVADIHFTPNAAEIAARIVEKVRVNPGNYADKKKFEHIEYT
;
A
#
# COMPACT_ATOMS: atom_id res chain seq x y z
N MET A 1 31.53 -21.91 -9.37
CA MET A 1 30.35 -21.05 -9.18
C MET A 1 30.43 -19.84 -10.09
N SER A 2 29.42 -19.60 -10.88
CA SER A 2 29.33 -18.36 -11.64
C SER A 2 29.11 -17.18 -10.67
N LYS A 3 29.74 -16.04 -10.93
CA LYS A 3 29.50 -14.83 -10.16
C LYS A 3 28.05 -14.40 -10.36
N PRO A 4 27.34 -13.95 -9.31
CA PRO A 4 26.00 -13.43 -9.47
C PRO A 4 26.02 -12.22 -10.41
N GLN A 5 25.13 -12.23 -11.39
CA GLN A 5 24.97 -11.13 -12.34
C GLN A 5 23.71 -10.34 -11.96
N TYR A 6 23.81 -9.02 -12.02
CA TYR A 6 22.65 -8.18 -11.77
C TYR A 6 21.63 -8.19 -12.91
N CYS A 7 22.04 -8.64 -14.09
CA CYS A 7 21.15 -8.80 -15.25
C CYS A 7 21.67 -9.93 -16.16
N ASN A 8 20.77 -10.47 -16.98
CA ASN A 8 21.11 -11.57 -17.89
C ASN A 8 21.92 -11.11 -19.10
N SER A 9 21.75 -9.86 -19.53
CA SER A 9 22.45 -9.29 -20.67
C SER A 9 22.56 -7.78 -20.49
N LEU A 10 23.66 -7.21 -20.98
CA LEU A 10 23.87 -5.75 -20.99
C LEU A 10 23.19 -5.07 -22.18
N THR A 11 22.80 -5.83 -23.19
CA THR A 11 22.27 -5.30 -24.45
C THR A 11 20.83 -5.69 -24.74
N GLN A 12 20.34 -6.74 -24.10
CA GLN A 12 18.96 -7.22 -24.25
C GLN A 12 18.32 -7.33 -22.87
N PHE A 13 17.15 -6.73 -22.73
CA PHE A 13 16.44 -6.87 -21.47
C PHE A 13 15.74 -8.23 -21.40
N SER A 14 15.72 -8.81 -20.22
CA SER A 14 14.86 -9.92 -19.88
C SER A 14 14.30 -9.65 -18.47
N ARG A 15 13.06 -10.02 -18.25
CA ARG A 15 12.42 -9.78 -16.97
C ARG A 15 12.49 -11.02 -16.09
N LEU A 16 12.83 -10.81 -14.83
CA LEU A 16 12.67 -11.84 -13.83
C LEU A 16 11.18 -12.17 -13.72
N LYS A 17 10.83 -13.44 -13.85
CA LYS A 17 9.46 -13.88 -13.62
C LYS A 17 9.18 -13.85 -12.12
N THR A 18 8.37 -12.90 -11.69
CA THR A 18 8.00 -12.74 -10.30
C THR A 18 6.84 -13.68 -9.93
N ARG A 19 6.67 -13.88 -8.63
CA ARG A 19 5.51 -14.59 -8.13
C ARG A 19 4.26 -13.74 -8.32
N GLU A 20 3.15 -14.36 -8.72
CA GLU A 20 1.85 -13.69 -8.70
C GLU A 20 1.35 -13.53 -7.28
N VAL A 21 0.94 -12.32 -6.93
CA VAL A 21 0.34 -11.99 -5.64
C VAL A 21 -1.00 -11.33 -5.89
N MET A 22 -2.04 -11.80 -5.22
CA MET A 22 -3.36 -11.19 -5.32
C MET A 22 -3.52 -10.08 -4.31
N VAL A 23 -3.92 -8.90 -4.78
CA VAL A 23 -4.31 -7.76 -3.94
C VAL A 23 -5.82 -7.61 -4.11
N GLY A 24 -6.58 -8.23 -3.22
CA GLY A 24 -8.02 -8.42 -3.45
C GLY A 24 -8.26 -9.24 -4.72
N SER A 25 -8.97 -8.68 -5.67
CA SER A 25 -9.23 -9.30 -6.98
C SER A 25 -8.20 -8.92 -8.05
N VAL A 26 -7.20 -8.11 -7.72
CA VAL A 26 -6.21 -7.60 -8.66
C VAL A 26 -4.91 -8.41 -8.53
N GLY A 27 -4.53 -9.10 -9.60
CA GLY A 27 -3.28 -9.86 -9.67
C GLY A 27 -2.09 -8.93 -9.95
N VAL A 28 -1.00 -9.10 -9.19
CA VAL A 28 0.24 -8.34 -9.33
C VAL A 28 1.40 -9.30 -9.48
N GLY A 29 2.28 -9.03 -10.43
CA GLY A 29 3.42 -9.88 -10.73
C GLY A 29 3.08 -11.05 -11.66
N GLY A 30 4.01 -11.95 -11.87
CA GLY A 30 3.85 -13.05 -12.81
C GLY A 30 3.61 -12.55 -14.23
N ASP A 31 2.55 -13.03 -14.86
CA ASP A 31 2.16 -12.63 -16.22
C ASP A 31 1.11 -11.49 -16.24
N ASN A 32 0.81 -10.92 -15.09
CA ASN A 32 -0.15 -9.81 -15.00
C ASN A 32 0.40 -8.53 -15.62
N PRO A 33 -0.48 -7.68 -16.19
CA PRO A 33 -0.05 -6.38 -16.68
C PRO A 33 0.34 -5.44 -15.55
N ILE A 34 1.01 -4.35 -15.90
CA ILE A 34 1.31 -3.27 -14.95
C ILE A 34 -0.01 -2.70 -14.44
N ARG A 35 -0.14 -2.56 -13.13
CA ARG A 35 -1.35 -2.06 -12.49
C ARG A 35 -1.29 -0.55 -12.28
N ILE A 36 -2.44 0.11 -12.45
CA ILE A 36 -2.58 1.54 -12.24
C ILE A 36 -2.93 1.77 -10.78
N GLN A 37 -2.03 2.44 -10.07
CA GLN A 37 -2.22 2.78 -8.67
C GLN A 37 -2.05 4.29 -8.50
N SER A 38 -2.92 4.89 -7.69
CA SER A 38 -2.80 6.29 -7.30
C SER A 38 -3.00 6.43 -5.80
N MET A 39 -2.65 7.58 -5.28
CA MET A 39 -2.63 7.85 -3.85
C MET A 39 -3.56 9.01 -3.51
N THR A 40 -4.31 8.90 -2.43
CA THR A 40 -5.12 10.00 -1.92
C THR A 40 -4.23 11.08 -1.31
N THR A 41 -4.70 12.32 -1.39
CA THR A 41 -4.04 13.49 -0.79
C THR A 41 -4.88 14.12 0.33
N THR A 42 -6.05 13.56 0.58
CA THR A 42 -6.95 14.02 1.65
C THR A 42 -6.47 13.56 3.03
N ASP A 43 -6.96 14.21 4.06
CA ASP A 43 -6.77 13.72 5.43
C ASP A 43 -7.48 12.37 5.57
N THR A 44 -6.75 11.34 5.99
CA THR A 44 -7.32 10.00 6.16
C THR A 44 -8.38 9.94 7.26
N MET A 45 -8.35 10.88 8.19
CA MET A 45 -9.41 11.02 9.21
C MET A 45 -10.68 11.66 8.65
N ASP A 46 -10.61 12.32 7.51
CA ASP A 46 -11.78 12.81 6.78
C ASP A 46 -12.29 11.71 5.85
N THR A 47 -13.15 10.86 6.38
CA THR A 47 -13.67 9.67 5.67
C THR A 47 -14.34 10.05 4.37
N MET A 48 -15.21 11.04 4.37
CA MET A 48 -15.99 11.40 3.17
C MET A 48 -15.12 11.99 2.08
N ALA A 49 -14.19 12.89 2.42
CA ALA A 49 -13.27 13.47 1.44
C ALA A 49 -12.37 12.40 0.82
N THR A 50 -11.88 11.47 1.62
CA THR A 50 -11.04 10.36 1.16
C THR A 50 -11.82 9.41 0.26
N VAL A 51 -13.05 9.08 0.61
CA VAL A 51 -13.94 8.24 -0.20
C VAL A 51 -14.23 8.90 -1.54
N GLU A 52 -14.58 10.17 -1.55
CA GLU A 52 -14.88 10.90 -2.79
C GLU A 52 -13.67 10.99 -3.70
N GLN A 53 -12.49 11.27 -3.15
CA GLN A 53 -11.26 11.29 -3.94
C GLN A 53 -10.93 9.90 -4.50
N SER A 54 -11.09 8.85 -3.69
CA SER A 54 -10.88 7.47 -4.13
C SER A 54 -11.80 7.11 -5.29
N ILE A 55 -13.07 7.49 -5.21
CA ILE A 55 -14.05 7.24 -6.28
C ILE A 55 -13.64 7.96 -7.57
N ARG A 56 -13.22 9.21 -7.50
CA ARG A 56 -12.74 9.93 -8.68
C ARG A 56 -11.56 9.22 -9.34
N MET A 57 -10.62 8.69 -8.53
CA MET A 57 -9.49 7.94 -9.05
C MET A 57 -9.90 6.61 -9.68
N ILE A 58 -10.80 5.88 -9.04
CA ILE A 58 -11.33 4.60 -9.56
C ILE A 58 -12.06 4.81 -10.87
N ASP A 59 -12.92 5.81 -10.95
CA ASP A 59 -13.68 6.14 -12.16
C ASP A 59 -12.75 6.57 -13.31
N ALA A 60 -11.56 7.11 -12.98
CA ALA A 60 -10.55 7.47 -13.97
C ALA A 60 -9.67 6.29 -14.41
N GLY A 61 -9.86 5.09 -13.84
CA GLY A 61 -9.15 3.87 -14.24
C GLY A 61 -8.15 3.34 -13.21
N CYS A 62 -8.13 3.86 -11.99
CA CYS A 62 -7.26 3.38 -10.92
C CYS A 62 -7.70 1.97 -10.49
N GLU A 63 -6.76 1.04 -10.47
CA GLU A 63 -7.01 -0.36 -10.11
C GLU A 63 -6.75 -0.66 -8.64
N ILE A 64 -5.89 0.13 -8.01
CA ILE A 64 -5.51 0.02 -6.60
C ILE A 64 -5.43 1.44 -6.03
N VAL A 65 -6.07 1.69 -4.91
CA VAL A 65 -6.04 3.00 -4.24
C VAL A 65 -5.15 2.93 -3.00
N ARG A 66 -4.17 3.82 -2.94
CA ARG A 66 -3.23 3.91 -1.82
C ARG A 66 -3.62 5.06 -0.91
N ILE A 67 -3.71 4.78 0.39
CA ILE A 67 -4.13 5.73 1.41
C ILE A 67 -3.09 5.75 2.53
N THR A 68 -2.64 6.93 2.90
CA THR A 68 -1.67 7.11 3.99
C THR A 68 -2.30 6.79 5.34
N ALA A 69 -1.61 6.01 6.15
CA ALA A 69 -2.01 5.70 7.52
C ALA A 69 -0.82 5.92 8.47
N PRO A 70 -0.53 7.19 8.83
CA PRO A 70 0.67 7.52 9.60
C PRO A 70 0.57 7.17 11.08
N SER A 71 -0.63 6.94 11.60
CA SER A 71 -0.83 6.59 13.00
C SER A 71 -1.94 5.53 13.15
N LYS A 72 -2.08 5.06 14.38
CA LYS A 72 -3.11 4.09 14.75
C LYS A 72 -4.54 4.59 14.41
N LYS A 73 -4.82 5.86 14.63
CA LYS A 73 -6.15 6.45 14.38
C LYS A 73 -6.51 6.38 12.89
N GLU A 74 -5.59 6.77 12.02
CA GLU A 74 -5.80 6.70 10.57
C GLU A 74 -5.94 5.26 10.11
N ALA A 75 -5.15 4.35 10.66
CA ALA A 75 -5.26 2.92 10.34
C ALA A 75 -6.64 2.37 10.73
N GLU A 76 -7.15 2.71 11.89
CA GLU A 76 -8.50 2.31 12.33
C GLU A 76 -9.59 2.92 11.43
N ASN A 77 -9.41 4.17 11.00
CA ASN A 77 -10.38 4.86 10.15
C ASN A 77 -10.46 4.27 8.73
N LEU A 78 -9.45 3.51 8.30
CA LEU A 78 -9.50 2.80 7.02
C LEU A 78 -10.72 1.87 6.93
N GLN A 79 -11.18 1.32 8.06
CA GLN A 79 -12.39 0.50 8.08
C GLN A 79 -13.62 1.30 7.63
N ASN A 80 -13.77 2.53 8.13
CA ASN A 80 -14.86 3.41 7.74
C ASN A 80 -14.80 3.79 6.26
N ILE A 81 -13.59 4.07 5.76
CA ILE A 81 -13.37 4.38 4.35
C ILE A 81 -13.76 3.18 3.47
N LYS A 82 -13.29 2.00 3.84
CA LYS A 82 -13.58 0.76 3.12
C LYS A 82 -15.07 0.44 3.12
N ASP A 83 -15.72 0.56 4.27
CA ASP A 83 -17.14 0.29 4.42
C ASP A 83 -17.98 1.24 3.56
N GLU A 84 -17.63 2.52 3.54
CA GLU A 84 -18.34 3.52 2.74
C GLU A 84 -18.14 3.29 1.23
N LEU A 85 -16.94 2.91 0.81
CA LEU A 85 -16.67 2.54 -0.58
C LEU A 85 -17.50 1.31 -0.99
N ALA A 86 -17.54 0.29 -0.14
CA ALA A 86 -18.33 -0.92 -0.41
C ALA A 86 -19.81 -0.61 -0.46
N LYS A 87 -20.31 0.25 0.41
CA LYS A 87 -21.71 0.72 0.42
C LYS A 87 -22.09 1.42 -0.88
N ARG A 88 -21.15 2.13 -1.50
CA ARG A 88 -21.34 2.80 -2.78
C ARG A 88 -21.07 1.90 -3.99
N GLY A 89 -20.77 0.62 -3.77
CA GLY A 89 -20.56 -0.37 -4.83
C GLY A 89 -19.12 -0.45 -5.35
N TYR A 90 -18.15 0.10 -4.64
CA TYR A 90 -16.74 0.07 -5.03
C TYR A 90 -15.98 -0.97 -4.20
N ASN A 91 -15.44 -1.99 -4.88
CA ASN A 91 -14.66 -3.07 -4.26
C ASN A 91 -13.18 -3.01 -4.65
N THR A 92 -12.70 -1.88 -5.09
CA THR A 92 -11.30 -1.67 -5.49
C THR A 92 -10.38 -1.92 -4.29
N PRO A 93 -9.28 -2.68 -4.47
CA PRO A 93 -8.33 -2.94 -3.38
C PRO A 93 -7.71 -1.66 -2.84
N LEU A 94 -7.54 -1.61 -1.53
CA LEU A 94 -6.90 -0.51 -0.84
C LEU A 94 -5.50 -0.90 -0.36
N VAL A 95 -4.57 0.03 -0.43
CA VAL A 95 -3.23 -0.11 0.13
C VAL A 95 -3.06 0.91 1.24
N ALA A 96 -2.71 0.46 2.43
CA ALA A 96 -2.35 1.34 3.52
C ALA A 96 -0.86 1.67 3.44
N ASP A 97 -0.53 2.93 3.35
CA ASP A 97 0.85 3.41 3.35
C ASP A 97 1.26 3.79 4.77
N ILE A 98 2.06 2.95 5.38
CA ILE A 98 2.43 3.06 6.79
C ILE A 98 3.72 3.84 6.95
N HIS A 99 3.71 4.79 7.89
CA HIS A 99 4.87 5.63 8.20
C HIS A 99 5.24 5.49 9.68
N PHE A 100 6.43 4.98 9.97
CA PHE A 100 7.07 4.96 11.30
C PHE A 100 6.28 4.28 12.45
N THR A 101 5.16 3.63 12.18
CA THR A 101 4.29 3.11 13.24
C THR A 101 3.92 1.65 12.96
N PRO A 102 4.69 0.67 13.50
CA PRO A 102 4.39 -0.75 13.29
C PRO A 102 2.98 -1.17 13.71
N ASN A 103 2.45 -0.61 14.78
CA ASN A 103 1.09 -0.90 15.25
C ASN A 103 0.03 -0.52 14.22
N ALA A 104 0.24 0.58 13.48
CA ALA A 104 -0.66 0.99 12.41
C ALA A 104 -0.66 -0.05 11.28
N ALA A 105 0.48 -0.64 10.96
CA ALA A 105 0.58 -1.69 9.96
C ALA A 105 -0.22 -2.92 10.35
N GLU A 106 -0.15 -3.35 11.60
CA GLU A 106 -0.91 -4.51 12.09
C GLU A 106 -2.42 -4.27 12.03
N ILE A 107 -2.86 -3.08 12.41
CA ILE A 107 -4.28 -2.69 12.36
C ILE A 107 -4.75 -2.64 10.91
N ALA A 108 -4.01 -1.97 10.05
CA ALA A 108 -4.35 -1.83 8.63
C ALA A 108 -4.39 -3.19 7.92
N ALA A 109 -3.48 -4.11 8.27
CA ALA A 109 -3.43 -5.44 7.66
C ALA A 109 -4.70 -6.26 7.87
N ARG A 110 -5.48 -5.95 8.90
CA ARG A 110 -6.77 -6.61 9.18
C ARG A 110 -7.92 -6.00 8.38
N ILE A 111 -7.70 -4.84 7.76
CA ILE A 111 -8.75 -4.05 7.13
C ILE A 111 -8.58 -4.03 5.61
N VAL A 112 -7.37 -3.72 5.13
CA VAL A 112 -7.12 -3.51 3.70
C VAL A 112 -6.43 -4.71 3.06
N GLU A 113 -6.43 -4.74 1.74
CA GLU A 113 -5.90 -5.85 0.95
C GLU A 113 -4.38 -5.88 0.89
N LYS A 114 -3.74 -4.74 1.10
CA LYS A 114 -2.28 -4.62 1.06
C LYS A 114 -1.79 -3.56 2.03
N VAL A 115 -0.66 -3.84 2.67
CA VAL A 115 0.04 -2.86 3.52
C VAL A 115 1.41 -2.59 2.91
N ARG A 116 1.74 -1.31 2.72
CA ARG A 116 3.06 -0.89 2.29
C ARG A 116 3.83 -0.38 3.50
N VAL A 117 5.00 -0.95 3.73
CA VAL A 117 5.93 -0.46 4.74
C VAL A 117 7.26 -0.11 4.08
N ASN A 118 7.97 0.85 4.63
CA ASN A 118 9.33 1.16 4.22
C ASN A 118 10.29 0.49 5.20
N PRO A 119 11.08 -0.52 4.78
CA PRO A 119 11.99 -1.22 5.69
C PRO A 119 13.00 -0.29 6.37
N GLY A 120 13.38 0.78 5.71
CA GLY A 120 14.33 1.75 6.25
C GLY A 120 13.81 2.58 7.42
N ASN A 121 12.49 2.67 7.59
CA ASN A 121 11.90 3.48 8.66
C ASN A 121 10.74 2.79 9.40
N TYR A 122 10.49 1.52 9.11
CA TYR A 122 9.36 0.79 9.71
C TYR A 122 9.43 0.71 11.23
N ALA A 123 10.58 0.39 11.75
CA ALA A 123 10.82 0.26 13.18
C ALA A 123 11.68 1.39 13.75
N ASP A 124 11.97 2.41 12.96
CA ASP A 124 12.77 3.54 13.43
C ASP A 124 12.00 4.32 14.48
N LYS A 125 12.68 4.58 15.59
CA LYS A 125 12.14 5.45 16.62
C LYS A 125 12.32 6.91 16.22
N LYS A 126 11.43 7.75 16.70
CA LYS A 126 11.51 9.19 16.48
C LYS A 126 12.84 9.73 16.95
N LYS A 127 13.37 10.74 16.25
CA LYS A 127 14.69 11.35 16.51
C LYS A 127 14.97 11.76 17.96
N PHE A 128 13.95 11.87 18.77
CA PHE A 128 14.06 12.35 20.16
C PHE A 128 14.00 11.23 21.20
N GLU A 129 13.83 9.98 20.77
CA GLU A 129 13.87 8.85 21.71
C GLU A 129 15.31 8.43 21.93
N HIS A 130 15.71 8.46 23.20
CA HIS A 130 17.02 7.95 23.60
C HIS A 130 16.93 6.46 23.84
N ILE A 131 17.67 5.69 23.06
CA ILE A 131 17.71 4.23 23.21
C ILE A 131 19.01 3.85 23.90
N GLU A 132 18.91 3.27 25.08
CA GLU A 132 20.05 2.66 25.73
C GLU A 132 20.16 1.20 25.29
N TYR A 133 21.25 0.87 24.65
CA TYR A 133 21.60 -0.50 24.33
C TYR A 133 22.38 -1.10 25.47
N THR A 134 21.87 -2.15 26.05
CA THR A 134 22.58 -2.94 27.08
C THR A 134 23.23 -4.17 26.47
#